data_ac55b6a520e9e39ca38a8ec8de3612d0
#
_entry.id   ac55b6a520e9e39ca38a8ec8de3612d0
#
_cell.length_a   1.000
_cell.length_b   1.000
_cell.length_c   1.000
_cell.angle_alpha   90.00
_cell.angle_beta   90.00
_cell.angle_gamma   90.00
#
_symmetry.space_group_name_H-M   'P 1'
#
loop_
_entity.id
_entity.type
_entity.pdbx_description
1 polymer ?
#
loop_
_entity_poly.entity_id
_entity_poly.type
_entity_poly.pdbx_seq_one_letter_code
_entity_poly.pdbx_strand_id
1 'polypeptide(L)'
;MIKIILIIVAVFIVYCLIEMIRELRDFRVTKYRICSQKLNGIKREKKIIFLSDLHNRMYGEENERLLESIRNQHPDLILIGGDMLVRKDGNSYDKTVHFLAKLPGICPVYCANGNHEQKLKELPDKYEQSYEEYKKALTASGIHMLENASETVKLDEVPVKLSGLEIPLGAYARFGKKELSLKEITDRIGEHGDDYQILLAHHPG
;
A
#
# COMPACT_ATOMS: atom_id res chain seq x y z
N MET A 1 10.16 48.69 -12.09
CA MET A 1 10.50 47.30 -12.53
C MET A 1 10.66 46.34 -11.35
N ILE A 2 11.61 46.56 -10.42
CA ILE A 2 11.87 45.64 -9.29
C ILE A 2 10.62 45.35 -8.45
N LYS A 3 9.79 46.33 -8.09
CA LYS A 3 8.56 46.13 -7.31
C LYS A 3 7.56 45.24 -8.02
N ILE A 4 7.43 45.34 -9.34
CA ILE A 4 6.52 44.51 -10.14
C ILE A 4 7.01 43.03 -10.16
N ILE A 5 8.33 42.83 -10.33
CA ILE A 5 8.95 41.52 -10.29
C ILE A 5 8.73 40.87 -8.92
N LEU A 6 8.93 41.61 -7.83
CA LEU A 6 8.70 41.12 -6.47
C LEU A 6 7.25 40.72 -6.24
N ILE A 7 6.28 41.46 -6.76
CA ILE A 7 4.85 41.12 -6.68
C ILE A 7 4.57 39.82 -7.45
N ILE A 8 5.08 39.66 -8.66
CA ILE A 8 4.90 38.47 -9.48
C ILE A 8 5.47 37.24 -8.75
N VAL A 9 6.68 37.37 -8.20
CA VAL A 9 7.31 36.27 -7.45
C VAL A 9 6.51 35.92 -6.20
N ALA A 10 6.01 36.90 -5.46
CA ALA A 10 5.17 36.67 -4.28
C ALA A 10 3.86 35.93 -4.64
N VAL A 11 3.18 36.35 -5.71
CA VAL A 11 1.97 35.67 -6.20
C VAL A 11 2.27 34.24 -6.63
N PHE A 12 3.38 34.01 -7.32
CA PHE A 12 3.79 32.67 -7.72
C PHE A 12 4.08 31.76 -6.51
N ILE A 13 4.77 32.28 -5.49
CA ILE A 13 5.02 31.55 -4.24
C ILE A 13 3.69 31.17 -3.56
N VAL A 14 2.77 32.13 -3.44
CA VAL A 14 1.46 31.87 -2.84
C VAL A 14 0.70 30.82 -3.63
N TYR A 15 0.71 30.89 -4.96
CA TYR A 15 0.11 29.86 -5.81
C TYR A 15 0.72 28.48 -5.58
N CYS A 16 2.05 28.38 -5.54
CA CYS A 16 2.75 27.09 -5.25
C CYS A 16 2.38 26.53 -3.87
N LEU A 17 2.27 27.40 -2.86
CA LEU A 17 1.86 26.99 -1.52
C LEU A 17 0.41 26.47 -1.49
N ILE A 18 -0.50 27.14 -2.19
CA ILE A 18 -1.90 26.68 -2.30
C ILE A 18 -1.96 25.32 -2.99
N GLU A 19 -1.26 25.14 -4.13
CA GLU A 19 -1.22 23.88 -4.85
C GLU A 19 -0.60 22.76 -3.99
N MET A 20 0.48 23.04 -3.28
CA MET A 20 1.10 22.10 -2.36
C MET A 20 0.11 21.66 -1.25
N ILE A 21 -0.61 22.60 -0.64
CA ILE A 21 -1.62 22.29 0.37
C ILE A 21 -2.77 21.47 -0.23
N ARG A 22 -3.20 21.79 -1.45
CA ARG A 22 -4.24 21.05 -2.16
C ARG A 22 -3.82 19.62 -2.42
N GLU A 23 -2.61 19.39 -2.95
CA GLU A 23 -2.07 18.05 -3.21
C GLU A 23 -1.88 17.23 -1.93
N LEU A 24 -1.52 17.88 -0.82
CA LEU A 24 -1.40 17.22 0.48
C LEU A 24 -2.76 16.80 1.07
N ARG A 25 -3.86 17.43 0.67
CA ARG A 25 -5.21 17.21 1.21
C ARG A 25 -6.08 16.32 0.32
N ASP A 26 -5.59 15.93 -0.84
CA ASP A 26 -6.37 15.16 -1.79
C ASP A 26 -5.60 13.93 -2.28
N PHE A 27 -6.32 12.98 -2.83
CA PHE A 27 -5.76 11.81 -3.49
C PHE A 27 -6.25 11.74 -4.93
N ARG A 28 -5.52 11.02 -5.77
CA ARG A 28 -5.88 10.82 -7.17
C ARG A 28 -6.09 9.34 -7.46
N VAL A 29 -7.19 9.03 -8.13
CA VAL A 29 -7.43 7.69 -8.66
C VAL A 29 -6.81 7.60 -10.05
N THR A 30 -5.77 6.77 -10.18
CA THR A 30 -5.14 6.47 -11.46
C THR A 30 -5.57 5.09 -11.92
N LYS A 31 -5.95 4.95 -13.19
CA LYS A 31 -6.43 3.68 -13.76
C LYS A 31 -5.39 3.12 -14.73
N TYR A 32 -5.05 1.88 -14.51
CA TYR A 32 -4.22 1.09 -15.42
C TYR A 32 -5.03 -0.08 -15.95
N ARG A 33 -4.79 -0.48 -17.20
CA ARG A 33 -5.39 -1.67 -17.77
C ARG A 33 -4.29 -2.69 -18.06
N ILE A 34 -4.46 -3.89 -17.51
CA ILE A 34 -3.52 -4.99 -17.69
C ILE A 34 -4.22 -6.06 -18.50
N CYS A 35 -3.58 -6.51 -19.59
CA CYS A 35 -4.04 -7.62 -20.42
C CYS A 35 -2.93 -8.67 -20.46
N SER A 36 -3.31 -9.94 -20.29
CA SER A 36 -2.39 -11.08 -20.36
C SER A 36 -3.11 -12.31 -20.87
N GLN A 37 -2.43 -13.13 -21.65
CA GLN A 37 -2.98 -14.42 -22.09
C GLN A 37 -3.29 -15.36 -20.91
N LYS A 38 -2.55 -15.25 -19.82
CA LYS A 38 -2.79 -16.00 -18.58
C LYS A 38 -4.13 -15.64 -17.88
N LEU A 39 -4.77 -14.55 -18.30
CA LEU A 39 -6.05 -14.08 -17.78
C LEU A 39 -7.23 -14.39 -18.73
N ASN A 40 -7.02 -15.23 -19.77
CA ASN A 40 -8.05 -15.59 -20.77
C ASN A 40 -9.14 -16.46 -20.14
N GLY A 41 -9.57 -16.54 -19.11
CA GLY A 41 -10.71 -17.23 -18.50
C GLY A 41 -11.61 -16.28 -17.72
N ILE A 42 -11.20 -15.01 -17.64
CA ILE A 42 -11.96 -13.98 -16.95
C ILE A 42 -13.15 -13.57 -17.80
N LYS A 43 -14.36 -13.74 -17.25
CA LYS A 43 -15.62 -13.50 -17.97
C LYS A 43 -15.99 -12.04 -18.13
N ARG A 44 -15.52 -11.19 -17.18
CA ARG A 44 -15.72 -9.74 -17.21
C ARG A 44 -14.48 -9.03 -16.68
N GLU A 45 -14.29 -7.78 -17.03
CA GLU A 45 -13.23 -6.96 -16.47
C GLU A 45 -13.26 -6.98 -14.93
N LYS A 46 -12.15 -7.36 -14.32
CA LYS A 46 -11.97 -7.36 -12.86
C LYS A 46 -11.30 -6.06 -12.44
N LYS A 47 -11.78 -5.49 -11.38
CA LYS A 47 -11.24 -4.25 -10.83
C LYS A 47 -10.47 -4.55 -9.56
N ILE A 48 -9.19 -4.28 -9.60
CA ILE A 48 -8.29 -4.42 -8.46
C ILE A 48 -7.92 -3.01 -7.99
N ILE A 49 -8.21 -2.69 -6.73
CA ILE A 49 -7.70 -1.48 -6.09
C ILE A 49 -6.34 -1.78 -5.50
N PHE A 50 -5.38 -0.91 -5.75
CA PHE A 50 -4.08 -0.94 -5.11
C PHE A 50 -3.92 0.30 -4.22
N LEU A 51 -3.62 0.09 -2.94
CA LEU A 51 -3.34 1.12 -1.94
C LEU A 51 -1.91 0.98 -1.45
N SER A 52 -1.17 2.08 -1.37
CA SER A 52 0.18 2.13 -0.80
C SER A 52 0.44 3.51 -0.22
N ASP A 53 1.39 3.61 0.70
CA ASP A 53 1.94 4.88 1.19
C ASP A 53 0.89 5.84 1.79
N LEU A 54 -0.07 5.31 2.54
CA LEU A 54 -1.06 6.12 3.23
C LEU A 54 -0.43 6.99 4.33
N HIS A 55 0.59 6.44 5.04
CA HIS A 55 1.36 7.16 6.04
C HIS A 55 0.50 7.88 7.09
N ASN A 56 -0.50 7.19 7.65
CA ASN A 56 -1.47 7.74 8.60
C ASN A 56 -2.25 8.97 8.07
N ARG A 57 -2.26 9.23 6.77
CA ARG A 57 -3.03 10.34 6.19
C ARG A 57 -4.52 10.07 6.28
N MET A 58 -5.25 11.15 6.53
CA MET A 58 -6.70 11.13 6.61
C MET A 58 -7.30 11.99 5.49
N TYR A 59 -8.13 11.37 4.66
CA TYR A 59 -8.88 12.03 3.59
C TYR A 59 -10.35 12.17 4.01
N GLY A 60 -10.64 13.23 4.73
CA GLY A 60 -11.89 13.42 5.47
C GLY A 60 -11.82 12.80 6.87
N GLU A 61 -12.91 12.84 7.58
CA GLU A 61 -13.03 12.19 8.88
C GLU A 61 -12.92 10.67 8.70
N GLU A 62 -12.04 10.00 9.44
CA GLU A 62 -11.80 8.55 9.38
C GLU A 62 -11.58 7.97 7.97
N ASN A 63 -11.01 8.73 7.04
CA ASN A 63 -10.82 8.34 5.65
C ASN A 63 -12.13 8.05 4.86
N GLU A 64 -13.26 8.64 5.26
CA GLU A 64 -14.54 8.38 4.59
C GLU A 64 -14.50 8.70 3.09
N ARG A 65 -13.85 9.81 2.70
CA ARG A 65 -13.72 10.19 1.27
C ARG A 65 -12.97 9.13 0.47
N LEU A 66 -11.90 8.55 1.03
CA LEU A 66 -11.14 7.49 0.40
C LEU A 66 -11.96 6.20 0.34
N LEU A 67 -12.64 5.84 1.43
CA LEU A 67 -13.50 4.66 1.52
C LEU A 67 -14.66 4.73 0.51
N GLU A 68 -15.31 5.88 0.39
CA GLU A 68 -16.36 6.10 -0.59
C GLU A 68 -15.83 6.00 -2.03
N SER A 69 -14.67 6.59 -2.30
CA SER A 69 -14.01 6.47 -3.61
C SER A 69 -13.71 5.02 -3.97
N ILE A 70 -13.25 4.21 -3.01
CA ILE A 70 -13.00 2.77 -3.21
C ILE A 70 -14.31 2.04 -3.51
N ARG A 71 -15.37 2.25 -2.73
CA ARG A 71 -16.69 1.64 -2.94
C ARG A 71 -17.26 1.95 -4.32
N ASN A 72 -17.13 3.20 -4.75
CA ASN A 72 -17.63 3.67 -6.06
C ASN A 72 -16.90 3.04 -7.26
N GLN A 73 -15.70 2.47 -7.06
CA GLN A 73 -15.04 1.68 -8.11
C GLN A 73 -15.62 0.27 -8.24
N HIS A 74 -16.38 -0.22 -7.25
CA HIS A 74 -16.88 -1.61 -7.19
C HIS A 74 -15.76 -2.63 -7.41
N PRO A 75 -14.74 -2.67 -6.54
CA PRO A 75 -13.60 -3.57 -6.73
C PRO A 75 -13.97 -5.03 -6.49
N ASP A 76 -13.30 -5.93 -7.19
CA ASP A 76 -13.33 -7.37 -6.96
C ASP A 76 -12.25 -7.80 -5.95
N LEU A 77 -11.21 -6.96 -5.76
CA LEU A 77 -10.06 -7.24 -4.91
C LEU A 77 -9.39 -5.93 -4.47
N ILE A 78 -8.92 -5.89 -3.24
CA ILE A 78 -8.05 -4.80 -2.75
C ILE A 78 -6.70 -5.38 -2.39
N LEU A 79 -5.64 -4.76 -2.90
CA LEU A 79 -4.25 -5.06 -2.59
C LEU A 79 -3.62 -3.88 -1.86
N ILE A 80 -2.94 -4.13 -0.76
CA ILE A 80 -2.25 -3.13 0.05
C ILE A 80 -0.76 -3.38 -0.06
N GLY A 81 -0.02 -2.42 -0.61
CA GLY A 81 1.40 -2.51 -0.89
C GLY A 81 2.33 -2.05 0.24
N GLY A 82 1.78 -1.78 1.44
CA GLY A 82 2.56 -1.37 2.61
C GLY A 82 2.61 0.15 2.82
N ASP A 83 3.34 0.56 3.87
CA ASP A 83 3.48 1.94 4.35
C ASP A 83 2.12 2.62 4.62
N MET A 84 1.18 1.85 5.19
CA MET A 84 -0.10 2.38 5.62
C MET A 84 0.04 3.27 6.85
N LEU A 85 0.93 2.90 7.77
CA LEU A 85 1.24 3.66 8.97
C LEU A 85 2.56 4.42 8.86
N VAL A 86 2.74 5.44 9.71
CA VAL A 86 4.04 6.06 10.00
C VAL A 86 4.42 5.71 11.42
N ARG A 87 5.57 5.05 11.58
CA ARG A 87 6.18 4.89 12.88
C ARG A 87 6.78 6.23 13.34
N LYS A 88 6.15 6.86 14.29
CA LYS A 88 6.68 8.07 14.94
C LYS A 88 6.13 8.10 16.35
N ASP A 89 7.00 8.32 17.32
CA ASP A 89 6.60 8.45 18.72
C ASP A 89 5.49 9.50 18.87
N GLY A 90 4.47 9.19 19.67
CA GLY A 90 3.28 10.02 19.85
C GLY A 90 2.26 10.01 18.71
N ASN A 91 2.45 9.22 17.65
CA ASN A 91 1.46 9.02 16.59
C ASN A 91 0.83 7.63 16.70
N SER A 92 -0.42 7.56 17.09
CA SER A 92 -1.18 6.31 17.03
C SER A 92 -1.51 5.93 15.57
N TYR A 93 -1.50 4.63 15.27
CA TYR A 93 -2.00 4.08 14.01
C TYR A 93 -3.48 3.68 14.08
N ASP A 94 -4.17 3.93 15.21
CA ASP A 94 -5.55 3.45 15.44
C ASP A 94 -6.51 3.87 14.34
N LYS A 95 -6.44 5.13 13.90
CA LYS A 95 -7.30 5.63 12.81
C LYS A 95 -7.03 4.92 11.50
N THR A 96 -5.76 4.58 11.21
CA THR A 96 -5.38 3.83 10.02
C THR A 96 -5.91 2.41 10.11
N VAL A 97 -5.75 1.73 11.25
CA VAL A 97 -6.32 0.40 11.50
C VAL A 97 -7.84 0.43 11.37
N HIS A 98 -8.50 1.42 11.95
CA HIS A 98 -9.96 1.57 11.85
C HIS A 98 -10.45 1.74 10.40
N PHE A 99 -9.73 2.51 9.60
CA PHE A 99 -10.01 2.62 8.16
C PHE A 99 -9.81 1.30 7.44
N LEU A 100 -8.65 0.65 7.63
CA LEU A 100 -8.30 -0.61 6.97
C LEU A 100 -9.31 -1.72 7.31
N ALA A 101 -9.74 -1.79 8.56
CA ALA A 101 -10.74 -2.75 9.04
C ALA A 101 -12.11 -2.65 8.35
N LYS A 102 -12.41 -1.53 7.69
CA LYS A 102 -13.65 -1.34 6.91
C LYS A 102 -13.56 -1.95 5.50
N LEU A 103 -12.35 -2.19 4.99
CA LEU A 103 -12.14 -2.63 3.61
C LEU A 103 -12.65 -4.05 3.31
N PRO A 104 -12.49 -5.05 4.21
CA PRO A 104 -13.02 -6.40 3.97
C PRO A 104 -14.56 -6.45 3.80
N GLY A 105 -15.27 -5.44 4.30
CA GLY A 105 -16.70 -5.27 4.05
C GLY A 105 -17.06 -4.90 2.61
N ILE A 106 -16.07 -4.61 1.75
CA ILE A 106 -16.26 -4.26 0.33
C ILE A 106 -15.95 -5.47 -0.55
N CYS A 107 -14.76 -6.05 -0.42
CA CYS A 107 -14.28 -7.22 -1.14
C CYS A 107 -13.05 -7.82 -0.43
N PRO A 108 -12.52 -8.99 -0.84
CA PRO A 108 -11.31 -9.56 -0.26
C PRO A 108 -10.13 -8.57 -0.28
N VAL A 109 -9.34 -8.57 0.80
CA VAL A 109 -8.20 -7.65 1.00
C VAL A 109 -6.94 -8.43 1.32
N TYR A 110 -5.87 -8.18 0.58
CA TYR A 110 -4.53 -8.74 0.81
C TYR A 110 -3.54 -7.62 1.07
N CYS A 111 -2.72 -7.79 2.10
CA CYS A 111 -1.80 -6.76 2.57
C CYS A 111 -0.38 -7.30 2.69
N ALA A 112 0.57 -6.59 2.10
CA ALA A 112 2.01 -6.75 2.35
C ALA A 112 2.54 -5.60 3.19
N ASN A 113 3.65 -5.83 3.89
CA ASN A 113 4.31 -4.83 4.71
C ASN A 113 5.17 -3.89 3.87
N GLY A 114 5.16 -2.61 4.24
CA GLY A 114 6.12 -1.62 3.78
C GLY A 114 7.30 -1.47 4.75
N ASN A 115 8.15 -0.48 4.48
CA ASN A 115 9.33 -0.26 5.32
C ASN A 115 8.99 0.29 6.72
N HIS A 116 7.85 0.94 6.88
CA HIS A 116 7.39 1.42 8.18
C HIS A 116 6.91 0.25 9.05
N GLU A 117 6.09 -0.65 8.52
CA GLU A 117 5.66 -1.87 9.19
C GLU A 117 6.86 -2.77 9.50
N GLN A 118 7.79 -2.92 8.54
CA GLN A 118 9.01 -3.73 8.74
C GLN A 118 9.89 -3.20 9.89
N LYS A 119 9.94 -1.89 10.07
CA LYS A 119 10.67 -1.29 11.19
C LYS A 119 10.02 -1.54 12.54
N LEU A 120 8.68 -1.54 12.62
CA LEU A 120 7.98 -1.93 13.85
C LEU A 120 8.25 -3.40 14.18
N LYS A 121 8.29 -4.26 13.15
CA LYS A 121 8.52 -5.71 13.29
C LYS A 121 9.95 -6.03 13.69
N GLU A 122 10.97 -5.44 13.04
CA GLU A 122 12.37 -5.75 13.28
C GLU A 122 12.99 -5.00 14.48
N LEU A 123 12.35 -3.90 14.94
CA LEU A 123 12.86 -3.05 16.01
C LEU A 123 11.77 -2.80 17.08
N PRO A 124 11.22 -3.85 17.70
CA PRO A 124 10.05 -3.73 18.58
C PRO A 124 10.31 -2.84 19.81
N ASP A 125 11.54 -2.88 20.37
CA ASP A 125 11.89 -2.09 21.58
C ASP A 125 12.12 -0.60 21.30
N LYS A 126 12.12 -0.20 20.03
CA LYS A 126 12.42 1.17 19.65
C LYS A 126 11.19 2.07 19.57
N TYR A 127 10.02 1.49 19.49
CA TYR A 127 8.76 2.19 19.27
C TYR A 127 7.74 1.76 20.31
N GLU A 128 6.90 2.71 20.75
CA GLU A 128 5.78 2.44 21.65
C GLU A 128 4.69 1.57 21.00
N GLN A 129 4.63 1.60 19.67
CA GLN A 129 3.63 0.87 18.88
C GLN A 129 4.07 -0.55 18.59
N SER A 130 3.16 -1.51 18.75
CA SER A 130 3.41 -2.93 18.52
C SER A 130 3.00 -3.35 17.10
N TYR A 131 3.93 -3.98 16.38
CA TYR A 131 3.61 -4.62 15.12
C TYR A 131 2.61 -5.78 15.27
N GLU A 132 2.76 -6.57 16.33
CA GLU A 132 1.89 -7.72 16.58
C GLU A 132 0.43 -7.29 16.85
N GLU A 133 0.22 -6.19 17.56
CA GLU A 133 -1.12 -5.63 17.77
C GLU A 133 -1.71 -5.11 16.45
N TYR A 134 -0.92 -4.40 15.64
CA TYR A 134 -1.32 -3.96 14.31
C TYR A 134 -1.75 -5.13 13.43
N LYS A 135 -0.90 -6.15 13.30
CA LYS A 135 -1.17 -7.37 12.52
C LYS A 135 -2.42 -8.09 13.04
N LYS A 136 -2.54 -8.27 14.36
CA LYS A 136 -3.70 -8.90 14.99
C LYS A 136 -4.99 -8.16 14.67
N ALA A 137 -4.99 -6.83 14.73
CA ALA A 137 -6.16 -6.02 14.42
C ALA A 137 -6.58 -6.18 12.95
N LEU A 138 -5.62 -6.15 12.00
CA LEU A 138 -5.90 -6.34 10.59
C LEU A 138 -6.42 -7.74 10.27
N THR A 139 -5.78 -8.78 10.80
CA THR A 139 -6.23 -10.17 10.57
C THR A 139 -7.60 -10.45 11.18
N ALA A 140 -7.87 -9.91 12.38
CA ALA A 140 -9.17 -10.02 13.04
C ALA A 140 -10.28 -9.33 12.22
N SER A 141 -9.97 -8.32 11.42
CA SER A 141 -10.93 -7.66 10.53
C SER A 141 -11.16 -8.40 9.20
N GLY A 142 -10.41 -9.46 8.93
CA GLY A 142 -10.51 -10.25 7.69
C GLY A 142 -9.52 -9.86 6.60
N ILE A 143 -8.47 -9.12 6.92
CA ILE A 143 -7.38 -8.82 5.99
C ILE A 143 -6.36 -9.97 5.99
N HIS A 144 -6.02 -10.47 4.79
CA HIS A 144 -4.99 -11.48 4.60
C HIS A 144 -3.61 -10.84 4.56
N MET A 145 -2.78 -11.16 5.56
CA MET A 145 -1.41 -10.65 5.64
C MET A 145 -0.46 -11.57 4.86
N LEU A 146 0.22 -11.01 3.86
CA LEU A 146 1.20 -11.72 3.03
C LEU A 146 2.63 -11.35 3.48
N GLU A 147 3.13 -12.07 4.48
CA GLU A 147 4.47 -11.88 5.05
C GLU A 147 5.40 -12.98 4.56
N ASN A 148 6.18 -12.72 3.50
CA ASN A 148 6.94 -13.76 2.80
C ASN A 148 6.08 -14.99 2.49
N ALA A 149 4.88 -14.74 2.02
CA ALA A 149 3.86 -15.75 1.79
C ALA A 149 3.15 -15.52 0.46
N SER A 150 2.56 -16.60 -0.05
CA SER A 150 1.75 -16.56 -1.27
C SER A 150 0.42 -17.24 -1.04
N GLU A 151 -0.64 -16.66 -1.59
CA GLU A 151 -1.97 -17.23 -1.65
C GLU A 151 -2.48 -17.22 -3.08
N THR A 152 -3.25 -18.23 -3.47
CA THR A 152 -3.92 -18.28 -4.78
C THR A 152 -5.37 -17.87 -4.64
N VAL A 153 -5.75 -16.82 -5.32
CA VAL A 153 -7.14 -16.35 -5.43
C VAL A 153 -7.71 -16.72 -6.79
N LYS A 154 -9.02 -16.90 -6.87
CA LYS A 154 -9.71 -17.10 -8.15
C LYS A 154 -10.39 -15.81 -8.59
N LEU A 155 -10.03 -15.34 -9.78
CA LEU A 155 -10.79 -14.32 -10.49
C LEU A 155 -11.67 -15.02 -11.54
N ASP A 156 -12.94 -15.19 -11.26
CA ASP A 156 -13.81 -16.20 -11.88
C ASP A 156 -13.17 -17.60 -11.73
N GLU A 157 -12.81 -18.28 -12.83
CA GLU A 157 -12.14 -19.59 -12.78
C GLU A 157 -10.62 -19.50 -12.96
N VAL A 158 -10.08 -18.29 -13.10
CA VAL A 158 -8.65 -18.07 -13.34
C VAL A 158 -7.90 -17.97 -12.02
N PRO A 159 -6.94 -18.89 -11.74
CA PRO A 159 -6.09 -18.77 -10.57
C PRO A 159 -5.10 -17.61 -10.75
N VAL A 160 -4.97 -16.79 -9.71
CA VAL A 160 -4.01 -15.70 -9.62
C VAL A 160 -3.23 -15.87 -8.34
N LYS A 161 -1.92 -16.04 -8.44
CA LYS A 161 -1.03 -16.12 -7.27
C LYS A 161 -0.73 -14.71 -6.79
N LEU A 162 -1.09 -14.43 -5.54
CA LEU A 162 -0.71 -13.21 -4.83
C LEU A 162 0.45 -13.52 -3.90
N SER A 163 1.53 -12.77 -3.99
CA SER A 163 2.71 -12.95 -3.15
C SER A 163 3.06 -11.64 -2.46
N GLY A 164 3.33 -11.69 -1.17
CA GLY A 164 3.90 -10.57 -0.40
C GLY A 164 5.34 -10.87 -0.02
N LEU A 165 6.26 -10.04 -0.49
CA LEU A 165 7.68 -10.14 -0.20
C LEU A 165 8.09 -9.05 0.79
N GLU A 166 8.53 -9.46 1.97
CA GLU A 166 9.13 -8.53 2.93
C GLU A 166 10.55 -8.18 2.53
N ILE A 167 10.81 -6.90 2.40
CA ILE A 167 12.14 -6.38 2.12
C ILE A 167 12.83 -6.05 3.44
N PRO A 168 13.97 -6.69 3.79
CA PRO A 168 14.66 -6.44 5.05
C PRO A 168 15.17 -5.00 5.13
N LEU A 169 15.26 -4.45 6.34
CA LEU A 169 15.67 -3.05 6.56
C LEU A 169 17.02 -2.70 5.93
N GLY A 170 17.94 -3.64 5.86
CA GLY A 170 19.24 -3.44 5.21
C GLY A 170 19.15 -3.09 3.72
N ALA A 171 18.08 -3.49 3.04
CA ALA A 171 17.87 -3.14 1.64
C ALA A 171 17.43 -1.68 1.42
N TYR A 172 16.89 -1.03 2.47
CA TYR A 172 16.52 0.40 2.43
C TYR A 172 17.69 1.32 2.82
N ALA A 173 18.87 0.76 3.13
CA ALA A 173 20.03 1.56 3.50
C ALA A 173 20.45 2.48 2.35
N ARG A 174 20.81 3.73 2.69
CA ARG A 174 21.26 4.72 1.70
C ARG A 174 22.60 4.32 1.06
N PHE A 175 23.44 3.62 1.81
CA PHE A 175 24.75 3.13 1.37
C PHE A 175 24.87 1.66 1.79
N GLY A 176 25.50 0.82 0.94
CA GLY A 176 25.68 -0.60 1.22
C GLY A 176 24.36 -1.39 1.24
N LYS A 177 23.48 -1.10 0.31
CA LYS A 177 22.19 -1.81 0.16
C LYS A 177 22.44 -3.32 0.11
N LYS A 178 21.68 -4.06 0.92
CA LYS A 178 21.63 -5.52 0.82
C LYS A 178 20.60 -5.89 -0.25
N GLU A 179 21.07 -6.40 -1.37
CA GLU A 179 20.20 -6.93 -2.42
C GLU A 179 19.70 -8.33 -2.02
N LEU A 180 18.46 -8.63 -2.37
CA LEU A 180 17.91 -9.97 -2.28
C LEU A 180 18.27 -10.76 -3.53
N SER A 181 18.91 -11.92 -3.33
CA SER A 181 19.14 -12.84 -4.43
C SER A 181 17.83 -13.49 -4.91
N LEU A 182 17.80 -13.94 -6.16
CA LEU A 182 16.65 -14.66 -6.71
C LEU A 182 16.31 -15.90 -5.86
N LYS A 183 17.33 -16.59 -5.33
CA LYS A 183 17.12 -17.74 -4.44
C LYS A 183 16.41 -17.33 -3.15
N GLU A 184 16.84 -16.25 -2.49
CA GLU A 184 16.17 -15.73 -1.29
C GLU A 184 14.71 -15.34 -1.55
N ILE A 185 14.42 -14.77 -2.71
CA ILE A 185 13.05 -14.44 -3.11
C ILE A 185 12.23 -15.71 -3.29
N THR A 186 12.77 -16.68 -4.05
CA THR A 186 12.09 -17.97 -4.29
C THR A 186 11.85 -18.75 -3.00
N ASP A 187 12.82 -18.76 -2.08
CA ASP A 187 12.70 -19.43 -0.78
C ASP A 187 11.56 -18.82 0.07
N ARG A 188 11.27 -17.52 -0.09
CA ARG A 188 10.23 -16.78 0.67
C ARG A 188 8.85 -16.91 0.10
N ILE A 189 8.70 -16.79 -1.22
CA ILE A 189 7.38 -16.70 -1.88
C ILE A 189 7.10 -17.84 -2.85
N GLY A 190 8.01 -18.81 -2.94
CA GLY A 190 7.92 -19.95 -3.84
C GLY A 190 8.32 -19.61 -5.27
N GLU A 191 8.46 -20.65 -6.09
CA GLU A 191 8.84 -20.52 -7.49
C GLU A 191 7.76 -19.84 -8.34
N HIS A 192 8.21 -19.30 -9.47
CA HIS A 192 7.33 -18.79 -10.51
C HIS A 192 6.65 -19.98 -11.22
N GLY A 193 5.33 -20.03 -11.16
CA GLY A 193 4.51 -21.00 -11.88
C GLY A 193 3.91 -20.45 -13.18
N ASP A 194 3.05 -21.23 -13.80
CA ASP A 194 2.35 -20.86 -15.04
C ASP A 194 1.19 -19.87 -14.82
N ASP A 195 0.67 -19.79 -13.60
CA ASP A 195 -0.41 -18.88 -13.24
C ASP A 195 -0.03 -17.41 -13.39
N TYR A 196 -1.03 -16.55 -13.52
CA TYR A 196 -0.80 -15.11 -13.41
C TYR A 196 -0.40 -14.76 -11.99
N GLN A 197 0.67 -13.96 -11.84
CA GLN A 197 1.22 -13.63 -10.53
C GLN A 197 1.21 -12.11 -10.30
N ILE A 198 0.86 -11.72 -9.07
CA ILE A 198 0.98 -10.36 -8.58
C ILE A 198 1.89 -10.41 -7.36
N LEU A 199 3.02 -9.71 -7.44
CA LEU A 199 3.97 -9.56 -6.34
C LEU A 199 3.79 -8.19 -5.69
N LEU A 200 3.53 -8.20 -4.39
CA LEU A 200 3.55 -7.02 -3.53
C LEU A 200 4.92 -6.96 -2.86
N ALA A 201 5.74 -6.01 -3.26
CA ALA A 201 7.06 -5.77 -2.68
C ALA A 201 7.26 -4.26 -2.56
N HIS A 202 7.35 -3.77 -1.32
CA HIS A 202 7.50 -2.34 -1.05
C HIS A 202 8.98 -1.97 -1.08
N HIS A 203 9.47 -1.49 -2.22
CA HIS A 203 10.83 -0.97 -2.36
C HIS A 203 10.85 0.17 -3.37
N PRO A 204 11.39 1.35 -3.01
CA PRO A 204 11.71 2.37 -4.00
C PRO A 204 12.84 1.82 -4.87
N GLY A 205 12.55 1.53 -6.14
CA GLY A 205 13.44 0.91 -7.12
C GLY A 205 14.84 1.54 -7.21
#